data_1ae65c8d38f0fcd9b79608222614faa1
#
_entry.id   1ae65c8d38f0fcd9b79608222614faa1
#
_cell.length_a   1.000
_cell.length_b   1.000
_cell.length_c   1.000
_cell.angle_alpha   90.00
_cell.angle_beta   90.00
_cell.angle_gamma   90.00
#
_symmetry.space_group_name_H-M   'P 1'
#
loop_
_entity.id
_entity.type
_entity.pdbx_description
1 polymer ?
#
loop_
_entity_poly.entity_id
_entity_poly.type
_entity_poly.pdbx_seq_one_letter_code
_entity_poly.pdbx_strand_id
1 'polypeptide(L)'
;SNFFSKTIDGIILASGIYTNTSKKAELFTMEKLIGSEVNNAVLVVHHEKDACEVTSFVYAKKFYKKLKAPRKTMFKYRFGGTSGRECGPEHYHGFENIGEQVAEDIAKWIVVDSLR
;
A
#
# COMPACT_ATOMS: atom_id res chain seq x y z
N SER A 1 3.64 -2.98 -14.85
CA SER A 1 3.30 -2.70 -16.22
C SER A 1 4.46 -2.02 -16.94
N ASN A 2 4.52 -2.21 -18.24
CA ASN A 2 5.60 -1.66 -19.05
C ASN A 2 5.62 -0.14 -19.08
N PHE A 3 4.45 0.49 -18.97
CA PHE A 3 4.36 1.94 -18.94
C PHE A 3 5.13 2.50 -17.74
N PHE A 4 4.83 1.96 -16.55
CA PHE A 4 5.47 2.46 -15.33
C PHE A 4 6.96 2.17 -15.28
N SER A 5 7.40 1.03 -15.79
CA SER A 5 8.82 0.68 -15.78
C SER A 5 9.68 1.64 -16.59
N LYS A 6 9.09 2.36 -17.56
CA LYS A 6 9.81 3.30 -18.40
C LYS A 6 9.85 4.74 -17.86
N THR A 7 8.91 5.07 -16.96
CA THR A 7 8.70 6.46 -16.53
C THR A 7 8.92 6.70 -15.04
N ILE A 8 8.99 5.67 -14.23
CA ILE A 8 9.14 5.80 -12.78
C ILE A 8 10.09 4.75 -12.23
N ASP A 9 10.75 5.08 -11.11
CA ASP A 9 11.75 4.20 -10.50
C ASP A 9 11.14 3.18 -9.54
N GLY A 10 10.02 3.51 -8.92
CA GLY A 10 9.37 2.61 -7.96
C GLY A 10 7.91 2.96 -7.74
N ILE A 11 7.21 2.06 -7.06
CA ILE A 11 5.79 2.20 -6.78
C ILE A 11 5.56 2.04 -5.28
N ILE A 12 4.81 2.98 -4.69
CA ILE A 12 4.43 2.91 -3.28
C ILE A 12 2.91 2.80 -3.20
N LEU A 13 2.42 1.75 -2.56
CA LEU A 13 0.99 1.50 -2.38
C LEU A 13 0.65 1.61 -0.90
N ALA A 14 0.13 2.78 -0.52
CA ALA A 14 -0.25 3.07 0.87
C ALA A 14 -1.75 2.94 1.04
N SER A 15 -2.20 2.05 1.92
CA SER A 15 -3.61 1.81 2.22
C SER A 15 -4.45 1.58 0.96
N GLY A 16 -3.96 0.76 0.05
CA GLY A 16 -4.61 0.51 -1.23
C GLY A 16 -5.87 -0.35 -1.13
N ILE A 17 -6.68 -0.28 -2.18
CA ILE A 17 -7.88 -1.10 -2.32
C ILE A 17 -7.50 -2.41 -2.99
N TYR A 18 -7.71 -3.53 -2.31
CA TYR A 18 -7.32 -4.85 -2.79
C TYR A 18 -8.49 -5.83 -2.92
N THR A 19 -9.69 -5.40 -2.59
CA THR A 19 -10.87 -6.23 -2.67
C THR A 19 -11.98 -5.52 -3.43
N ASN A 20 -12.86 -6.29 -4.07
CA ASN A 20 -13.96 -5.75 -4.86
C ASN A 20 -15.30 -5.92 -4.15
N THR A 21 -15.37 -5.66 -2.85
CA THR A 21 -16.58 -5.79 -2.05
C THR A 21 -17.69 -4.79 -2.42
N SER A 22 -17.37 -3.79 -3.26
CA SER A 22 -18.36 -2.84 -3.76
C SER A 22 -18.07 -2.53 -5.23
N LYS A 23 -19.07 -2.01 -5.95
CA LYS A 23 -18.90 -1.63 -7.36
C LYS A 23 -17.78 -0.61 -7.54
N LYS A 24 -17.67 0.34 -6.60
CA LYS A 24 -16.61 1.35 -6.66
C LYS A 24 -15.24 0.72 -6.47
N ALA A 25 -15.10 -0.15 -5.47
CA ALA A 25 -13.85 -0.83 -5.21
C ALA A 25 -13.44 -1.75 -6.36
N GLU A 26 -14.41 -2.41 -7.00
CA GLU A 26 -14.15 -3.30 -8.12
C GLU A 26 -13.39 -2.61 -9.26
N LEU A 27 -13.66 -1.33 -9.50
CA LEU A 27 -13.00 -0.57 -10.57
C LEU A 27 -11.61 -0.09 -10.19
N PHE A 28 -11.29 -0.02 -8.91
CA PHE A 28 -10.07 0.62 -8.42
C PHE A 28 -9.17 -0.27 -7.57
N THR A 29 -9.30 -1.59 -7.70
CA THR A 29 -8.37 -2.46 -6.97
C THR A 29 -6.96 -2.28 -7.52
N MET A 30 -5.97 -2.45 -6.65
CA MET A 30 -4.56 -2.33 -7.05
C MET A 30 -4.22 -3.32 -8.15
N GLU A 31 -4.78 -4.53 -8.09
CA GLU A 31 -4.55 -5.53 -9.14
C GLU A 31 -5.03 -5.05 -10.51
N LYS A 32 -6.18 -4.35 -10.56
CA LYS A 32 -6.68 -3.80 -11.83
C LYS A 32 -5.85 -2.62 -12.32
N LEU A 33 -5.34 -1.80 -11.40
CA LEU A 33 -4.61 -0.59 -11.76
C LEU A 33 -3.18 -0.87 -12.23
N ILE A 34 -2.48 -1.79 -11.58
CA ILE A 34 -1.08 -2.07 -11.91
C ILE A 34 -0.80 -3.52 -12.27
N GLY A 35 -1.79 -4.41 -12.11
CA GLY A 35 -1.59 -5.84 -12.34
C GLY A 35 -0.89 -6.51 -11.18
N SER A 36 -0.57 -7.79 -11.34
CA SER A 36 0.14 -8.58 -10.33
C SER A 36 1.60 -8.84 -10.70
N GLU A 37 2.06 -8.27 -11.80
CA GLU A 37 3.45 -8.38 -12.25
C GLU A 37 3.92 -7.02 -12.77
N VAL A 38 4.95 -6.49 -12.14
CA VAL A 38 5.52 -5.18 -12.47
C VAL A 38 7.04 -5.27 -12.58
N ASN A 39 7.63 -4.31 -13.30
CA ASN A 39 9.08 -4.26 -13.50
C ASN A 39 9.78 -3.25 -12.59
N ASN A 40 9.05 -2.67 -11.66
CA ASN A 40 9.56 -1.67 -10.72
C ASN A 40 9.68 -2.27 -9.32
N ALA A 41 10.51 -1.66 -8.49
CA ALA A 41 10.49 -1.96 -7.05
C ALA A 41 9.14 -1.51 -6.48
N VAL A 42 8.58 -2.28 -5.56
CA VAL A 42 7.26 -1.98 -4.97
C VAL A 42 7.36 -2.00 -3.45
N LEU A 43 6.82 -0.95 -2.83
CA LEU A 43 6.64 -0.89 -1.39
C LEU A 43 5.14 -0.89 -1.09
N VAL A 44 4.68 -1.86 -0.33
CA VAL A 44 3.30 -1.90 0.17
C VAL A 44 3.32 -1.43 1.61
N VAL A 45 2.54 -0.40 1.92
CA VAL A 45 2.44 0.19 3.27
C VAL A 45 1.00 0.03 3.73
N HIS A 46 0.80 -0.70 4.82
CA HIS A 46 -0.56 -0.99 5.27
C HIS A 46 -0.61 -1.18 6.78
N HIS A 47 -1.70 -0.74 7.39
CA HIS A 47 -1.91 -0.96 8.81
C HIS A 47 -2.55 -2.34 9.02
N GLU A 48 -2.01 -3.12 9.95
CA GLU A 48 -2.53 -4.46 10.21
C GLU A 48 -3.96 -4.46 10.77
N LYS A 49 -4.35 -3.35 11.39
CA LYS A 49 -5.69 -3.18 11.99
C LYS A 49 -6.60 -2.29 11.14
N ASP A 50 -6.27 -2.08 9.87
CA ASP A 50 -7.10 -1.29 8.98
C ASP A 50 -8.52 -1.86 8.97
N ALA A 51 -9.47 -1.09 9.48
CA ALA A 51 -10.86 -1.51 9.63
C ALA A 51 -11.73 -1.10 8.45
N CYS A 52 -11.18 -0.42 7.47
CA CYS A 52 -11.90 -0.06 6.26
C CYS A 52 -12.14 -1.31 5.42
N GLU A 53 -13.37 -1.58 5.10
CA GLU A 53 -13.78 -2.82 4.44
C GLU A 53 -13.04 -3.08 3.13
N VAL A 54 -12.84 -2.04 2.32
CA VAL A 54 -12.21 -2.19 1.00
C VAL A 54 -10.68 -2.19 1.04
N THR A 55 -10.09 -1.87 2.19
CA THR A 55 -8.63 -1.80 2.36
C THR A 55 -8.13 -2.68 3.50
N SER A 56 -8.84 -3.77 3.77
CA SER A 56 -8.47 -4.72 4.82
C SER A 56 -7.06 -5.26 4.62
N PHE A 57 -6.32 -5.36 5.72
CA PHE A 57 -4.95 -5.88 5.70
C PHE A 57 -4.83 -7.28 5.11
N VAL A 58 -5.81 -8.14 5.34
CA VAL A 58 -5.79 -9.52 4.81
C VAL A 58 -5.65 -9.51 3.29
N TYR A 59 -6.36 -8.61 2.61
CA TYR A 59 -6.31 -8.53 1.15
C TYR A 59 -5.03 -7.85 0.66
N ALA A 60 -4.50 -6.89 1.41
CA ALA A 60 -3.21 -6.29 1.10
C ALA A 60 -2.11 -7.35 1.15
N LYS A 61 -2.15 -8.20 2.17
CA LYS A 61 -1.20 -9.29 2.35
C LYS A 61 -1.29 -10.32 1.23
N LYS A 62 -2.51 -10.67 0.80
CA LYS A 62 -2.72 -11.59 -0.31
C LYS A 62 -2.17 -11.03 -1.62
N PHE A 63 -2.44 -9.76 -1.88
CA PHE A 63 -1.90 -9.08 -3.06
C PHE A 63 -0.38 -9.10 -3.05
N TYR A 64 0.23 -8.74 -1.92
CA TYR A 64 1.69 -8.72 -1.78
C TYR A 64 2.30 -10.09 -2.06
N LYS A 65 1.71 -11.16 -1.55
CA LYS A 65 2.22 -12.52 -1.78
C LYS A 65 2.20 -12.91 -3.26
N LYS A 66 1.17 -12.48 -3.99
CA LYS A 66 1.02 -12.78 -5.41
C LYS A 66 1.85 -11.87 -6.30
N LEU A 67 2.22 -10.70 -5.81
CA LEU A 67 2.92 -9.69 -6.59
C LEU A 67 4.29 -10.18 -7.03
N LYS A 68 4.56 -10.07 -8.33
CA LYS A 68 5.87 -10.35 -8.91
C LYS A 68 6.53 -9.03 -9.26
N ALA A 69 7.62 -8.74 -8.59
CA ALA A 69 8.39 -7.52 -8.78
C ALA A 69 9.86 -7.83 -8.53
N PRO A 70 10.79 -7.09 -9.15
CA PRO A 70 12.24 -7.32 -8.93
C PRO A 70 12.64 -7.14 -7.47
N ARG A 71 12.01 -6.20 -6.79
CA ARG A 71 12.16 -5.99 -5.35
C ARG A 71 10.82 -5.59 -4.78
N LYS A 72 10.39 -6.24 -3.73
CA LYS A 72 9.14 -5.88 -3.04
C LYS A 72 9.36 -5.89 -1.55
N THR A 73 8.73 -4.93 -0.87
CA THR A 73 8.82 -4.75 0.57
C THR A 73 7.44 -4.44 1.11
N MET A 74 7.13 -4.91 2.31
CA MET A 74 5.89 -4.57 2.97
C MET A 74 6.19 -3.99 4.35
N PHE A 75 5.72 -2.76 4.58
CA PHE A 75 5.73 -2.14 5.91
C PHE A 75 4.37 -2.31 6.55
N LYS A 76 4.36 -2.88 7.74
CA LYS A 76 3.15 -3.14 8.53
C LYS A 76 3.20 -2.35 9.81
N TYR A 77 2.08 -1.77 10.20
CA TYR A 77 1.98 -0.98 11.43
C TYR A 77 0.84 -1.49 12.29
N ARG A 78 1.00 -1.41 13.60
CA ARG A 78 0.03 -1.90 14.59
C ARG A 78 -0.49 -0.82 15.52
N PHE A 79 0.23 0.29 15.63
CA PHE A 79 -0.10 1.36 16.56
C PHE A 79 -0.77 2.51 15.82
N GLY A 80 -1.41 3.40 16.56
CA GLY A 80 -2.06 4.56 15.99
C GLY A 80 -3.37 4.86 16.67
N GLY A 81 -4.10 5.83 16.13
CA GLY A 81 -5.35 6.31 16.68
C GLY A 81 -6.57 5.88 15.85
N THR A 82 -7.74 6.09 16.45
CA THR A 82 -9.02 5.71 15.86
C THR A 82 -10.07 6.78 16.12
N SER A 83 -9.70 8.07 16.07
CA SER A 83 -10.63 9.14 16.43
C SER A 83 -11.66 9.43 15.35
N GLY A 84 -11.38 9.11 14.10
CA GLY A 84 -12.26 9.37 12.97
C GLY A 84 -12.92 8.12 12.40
N ARG A 85 -13.34 8.22 11.15
CA ARG A 85 -14.01 7.13 10.43
C ARG A 85 -13.01 6.06 10.01
N GLU A 86 -13.47 4.82 9.97
CA GLU A 86 -12.63 3.67 9.63
C GLU A 86 -11.91 3.80 8.28
N CYS A 87 -12.55 4.40 7.28
CA CYS A 87 -11.94 4.62 5.98
C CYS A 87 -11.34 6.03 5.82
N GLY A 88 -11.28 6.79 6.90
CA GLY A 88 -10.77 8.16 6.87
C GLY A 88 -9.32 8.27 7.33
N PRO A 89 -8.75 9.48 7.24
CA PRO A 89 -7.35 9.70 7.62
C PRO A 89 -7.12 9.64 9.13
N GLU A 90 -8.14 9.85 9.94
CA GLU A 90 -8.03 9.88 11.40
C GLU A 90 -8.39 8.52 12.01
N HIS A 91 -7.82 7.47 11.46
CA HIS A 91 -8.00 6.10 11.90
C HIS A 91 -6.76 5.29 11.49
N TYR A 92 -6.72 4.01 11.78
CA TYR A 92 -5.64 3.13 11.34
C TYR A 92 -5.38 3.23 9.84
N HIS A 93 -6.45 3.30 9.05
CA HIS A 93 -6.37 3.43 7.59
C HIS A 93 -5.48 4.60 7.15
N GLY A 94 -5.57 5.73 7.81
CA GLY A 94 -4.79 6.93 7.52
C GLY A 94 -3.56 7.11 8.40
N PHE A 95 -3.18 6.08 9.17
CA PHE A 95 -2.02 6.10 10.05
C PHE A 95 -2.07 7.21 11.11
N GLU A 96 -3.26 7.43 11.69
CA GLU A 96 -3.42 8.44 12.72
C GLU A 96 -2.39 8.25 13.84
N ASN A 97 -1.80 9.36 14.28
CA ASN A 97 -0.79 9.45 15.34
C ASN A 97 0.57 8.80 15.03
N ILE A 98 0.72 8.13 13.89
CA ILE A 98 1.99 7.55 13.46
C ILE A 98 2.42 8.02 12.07
N GLY A 99 1.76 9.05 11.55
CA GLY A 99 2.03 9.53 10.17
C GLY A 99 3.47 9.95 9.94
N GLU A 100 4.11 10.60 10.92
CA GLU A 100 5.52 11.00 10.79
C GLU A 100 6.44 9.79 10.68
N GLN A 101 6.20 8.76 11.49
CA GLN A 101 7.00 7.54 11.45
C GLN A 101 6.83 6.82 10.10
N VAL A 102 5.59 6.73 9.62
CA VAL A 102 5.31 6.11 8.33
C VAL A 102 6.00 6.87 7.20
N ALA A 103 5.88 8.20 7.20
CA ALA A 103 6.51 9.04 6.18
C ALA A 103 8.04 8.90 6.21
N GLU A 104 8.64 8.86 7.39
CA GLU A 104 10.08 8.68 7.54
C GLU A 104 10.53 7.33 7.03
N ASP A 105 9.79 6.27 7.34
CA ASP A 105 10.11 4.92 6.88
C ASP A 105 10.05 4.82 5.36
N ILE A 106 9.04 5.45 4.75
CA ILE A 106 8.90 5.50 3.29
C ILE A 106 10.06 6.27 2.66
N ALA A 107 10.42 7.42 3.24
CA ALA A 107 11.52 8.23 2.73
C ALA A 107 12.83 7.44 2.75
N LYS A 108 13.10 6.73 3.83
CA LYS A 108 14.29 5.88 3.95
C LYS A 108 14.29 4.78 2.89
N TRP A 109 13.15 4.16 2.64
CA TRP A 109 13.05 3.13 1.62
C TRP A 109 13.37 3.70 0.22
N ILE A 110 12.84 4.88 -0.09
CA ILE A 110 13.11 5.54 -1.37
C ILE A 110 14.61 5.77 -1.55
N VAL A 111 15.27 6.32 -0.53
CA VAL A 111 16.71 6.60 -0.60
C VAL A 111 17.51 5.31 -0.80
N VAL A 112 17.25 4.30 0.02
CA VAL A 112 17.97 3.01 -0.08
C VAL A 112 17.74 2.36 -1.43
N ASP A 113 16.51 2.33 -1.92
CA ASP A 113 16.21 1.72 -3.21
C ASP A 113 16.87 2.46 -4.36
N SER A 114 16.94 3.79 -4.30
CA SER A 114 17.55 4.60 -5.34
C SER A 114 19.07 4.42 -5.47
N LEU A 115 19.70 3.82 -4.44
CA LEU A 115 21.14 3.55 -4.45
C LEU A 115 21.50 2.20 -5.08
N ARG A 116 20.51 1.44 -5.49
CA ARG A 116 20.73 0.11 -6.07
C ARG A 116 21.13 0.13 -7.54
#